data_faf57a6aa0cc61701198320759b49a1f
#
_entry.id   faf57a6aa0cc61701198320759b49a1f
#
_cell.length_a   1.000
_cell.length_b   1.000
_cell.length_c   1.000
_cell.angle_alpha   90.00
_cell.angle_beta   90.00
_cell.angle_gamma   90.00
#
_symmetry.space_group_name_H-M   'P 1'
#
loop_
_entity.id
_entity.type
_entity.pdbx_description
1 polymer ?
#
loop_
_entity_poly.entity_id
_entity_poly.type
_entity_poly.pdbx_seq_one_letter_code
_entity_poly.pdbx_strand_id
1 'polypeptide(L)'
;LSWKIKNYLQNVRAGEWGAQAYPPGLRHPVAFVYPNVYHLGMSNLGMHILYQIINARGDSACERFFLPEQRLLEEHRKSRTPLLSIESGRALTDNAVIFVMLSFEMDYDNLLTVLELGNIKLRAAERNEKEPLLIIGGPCATFNPEPLAAVADAFVIGEGEETVQRILDLIYEGADKSEQLRRLAELPGVYVPSLYEACYDEAGAFVALEARAAADAPARVRRQWVRELDAYPHTSAIVTAGTEFEDMYIVE
;
A
#
# COMPACT_ATOMS: atom_id res chain seq x y z
N LEU A 1 9.00 13.99 18.54
CA LEU A 1 8.06 14.35 17.46
C LEU A 1 8.14 15.85 17.22
N SER A 2 8.45 16.26 15.98
CA SER A 2 8.49 17.68 15.59
C SER A 2 7.12 18.33 15.72
N TRP A 3 7.07 19.53 16.34
CA TRP A 3 5.85 20.32 16.45
C TRP A 3 5.28 20.70 15.07
N LYS A 4 6.14 20.99 14.09
CA LYS A 4 5.72 21.34 12.73
C LYS A 4 4.99 20.20 12.05
N ILE A 5 5.51 18.97 12.18
CA ILE A 5 4.88 17.77 11.63
C ILE A 5 3.54 17.52 12.32
N LYS A 6 3.49 17.61 13.66
CA LYS A 6 2.25 17.45 14.42
C LYS A 6 1.19 18.47 14.00
N ASN A 7 1.58 19.72 13.86
CA ASN A 7 0.68 20.79 13.45
C ASN A 7 0.16 20.60 12.01
N TYR A 8 1.03 20.15 11.10
CA TYR A 8 0.61 19.81 9.74
C TYR A 8 -0.47 18.73 9.73
N LEU A 9 -0.24 17.59 10.43
CA LEU A 9 -1.21 16.50 10.50
C LEU A 9 -2.53 16.95 11.14
N GLN A 10 -2.48 17.81 12.16
CA GLN A 10 -3.68 18.36 12.77
C GLN A 10 -4.47 19.26 11.82
N ASN A 11 -3.78 20.10 11.04
CA ASN A 11 -4.41 20.99 10.07
C ASN A 11 -5.06 20.19 8.93
N VAL A 12 -4.38 19.19 8.39
CA VAL A 12 -4.95 18.31 7.36
C VAL A 12 -6.23 17.65 7.88
N ARG A 13 -6.20 17.03 9.06
CA ARG A 13 -7.39 16.39 9.65
C ARG A 13 -8.54 17.37 9.90
N ALA A 14 -8.22 18.58 10.35
CA ALA A 14 -9.22 19.59 10.61
C ALA A 14 -9.92 20.10 9.32
N GLY A 15 -9.25 19.96 8.17
CA GLY A 15 -9.78 20.30 6.85
C GLY A 15 -10.50 19.16 6.14
N GLU A 16 -10.59 17.99 6.75
CA GLU A 16 -11.22 16.81 6.15
C GLU A 16 -12.61 16.55 6.74
N TRP A 17 -13.51 16.11 5.89
CA TRP A 17 -14.81 15.56 6.27
C TRP A 17 -14.93 14.12 5.74
N GLY A 18 -15.38 13.18 6.58
CA GLY A 18 -15.53 11.76 6.24
C GLY A 18 -14.34 10.87 6.62
N ALA A 19 -13.20 11.44 7.02
CA ALA A 19 -12.06 10.66 7.51
C ALA A 19 -12.42 9.89 8.80
N GLN A 20 -11.97 8.61 8.86
CA GLN A 20 -12.28 7.72 9.98
C GLN A 20 -11.03 7.50 10.84
N ALA A 21 -11.18 7.67 12.14
CA ALA A 21 -10.14 7.37 13.10
C ALA A 21 -10.70 6.47 14.22
N TYR A 22 -9.93 5.49 14.63
CA TYR A 22 -10.36 4.51 15.62
C TYR A 22 -9.44 4.56 16.85
N PRO A 23 -9.97 4.26 18.06
CA PRO A 23 -9.14 4.12 19.25
C PRO A 23 -8.05 3.06 19.06
N PRO A 24 -6.83 3.30 19.56
CA PRO A 24 -5.75 2.33 19.50
C PRO A 24 -6.15 0.97 20.10
N GLY A 25 -5.77 -0.12 19.44
CA GLY A 25 -6.02 -1.50 19.90
C GLY A 25 -7.44 -2.03 19.65
N LEU A 26 -8.36 -1.23 19.11
CA LEU A 26 -9.70 -1.68 18.79
C LEU A 26 -9.74 -2.51 17.50
N ARG A 27 -8.90 -2.17 16.54
CA ARG A 27 -8.83 -2.77 15.20
C ARG A 27 -7.38 -2.98 14.77
N HIS A 28 -7.15 -3.90 13.84
CA HIS A 28 -5.84 -4.09 13.24
C HIS A 28 -5.46 -2.88 12.40
N PRO A 29 -4.30 -2.26 12.65
CA PRO A 29 -3.86 -1.11 11.89
C PRO A 29 -3.36 -1.53 10.50
N VAL A 30 -3.83 -0.82 9.48
CA VAL A 30 -3.47 -1.01 8.07
C VAL A 30 -2.93 0.29 7.53
N ALA A 31 -1.68 0.30 7.05
CA ALA A 31 -1.14 1.45 6.35
C ALA A 31 -1.58 1.44 4.89
N PHE A 32 -2.07 2.57 4.41
CA PHE A 32 -2.36 2.79 3.01
C PHE A 32 -1.54 3.96 2.48
N VAL A 33 -0.55 3.64 1.67
CA VAL A 33 0.44 4.58 1.16
C VAL A 33 0.10 4.99 -0.26
N TYR A 34 0.05 6.29 -0.51
CA TYR A 34 0.14 6.87 -1.84
C TYR A 34 1.49 7.60 -1.92
N PRO A 35 2.46 7.12 -2.74
CA PRO A 35 3.82 7.63 -2.70
C PRO A 35 3.99 8.95 -3.47
N ASN A 36 3.10 9.88 -3.24
CA ASN A 36 3.16 11.25 -3.72
C ASN A 36 2.52 12.18 -2.68
N VAL A 37 2.52 13.48 -2.94
CA VAL A 37 1.98 14.48 -2.02
C VAL A 37 0.48 14.28 -1.75
N TYR A 38 0.03 14.74 -0.59
CA TYR A 38 -1.36 14.62 -0.13
C TYR A 38 -2.38 15.04 -1.19
N HIS A 39 -2.16 16.18 -1.83
CA HIS A 39 -3.03 16.73 -2.85
C HIS A 39 -3.29 15.75 -4.02
N LEU A 40 -2.23 15.11 -4.55
CA LEU A 40 -2.38 14.14 -5.63
C LEU A 40 -3.02 12.83 -5.16
N GLY A 41 -2.65 12.35 -3.96
CA GLY A 41 -3.23 11.12 -3.43
C GLY A 41 -4.72 11.27 -3.15
N MET A 42 -5.13 12.39 -2.59
CA MET A 42 -6.55 12.67 -2.31
C MET A 42 -7.36 13.01 -3.57
N SER A 43 -6.70 13.25 -4.71
CA SER A 43 -7.35 13.36 -6.02
C SER A 43 -7.51 12.01 -6.74
N ASN A 44 -7.09 10.89 -6.12
CA ASN A 44 -7.19 9.56 -6.70
C ASN A 44 -8.40 8.79 -6.13
N LEU A 45 -9.41 8.54 -6.97
CA LEU A 45 -10.64 7.86 -6.55
C LEU A 45 -10.39 6.44 -6.04
N GLY A 46 -9.49 5.67 -6.67
CA GLY A 46 -9.15 4.31 -6.23
C GLY A 46 -8.61 4.28 -4.80
N MET A 47 -7.89 5.34 -4.37
CA MET A 47 -7.47 5.48 -2.98
C MET A 47 -8.67 5.62 -2.04
N HIS A 48 -9.67 6.43 -2.40
CA HIS A 48 -10.89 6.58 -1.61
C HIS A 48 -11.70 5.28 -1.53
N ILE A 49 -11.83 4.57 -2.64
CA ILE A 49 -12.55 3.30 -2.71
C ILE A 49 -11.91 2.26 -1.78
N LEU A 50 -10.61 2.00 -1.90
CA LEU A 50 -9.94 1.03 -1.05
C LEU A 50 -9.88 1.45 0.42
N TYR A 51 -9.68 2.74 0.71
CA TYR A 51 -9.78 3.27 2.06
C TYR A 51 -11.15 2.97 2.70
N GLN A 52 -12.22 3.18 1.94
CA GLN A 52 -13.58 2.92 2.40
C GLN A 52 -13.85 1.43 2.61
N ILE A 53 -13.41 0.58 1.67
CA ILE A 53 -13.55 -0.90 1.76
C ILE A 53 -12.83 -1.42 3.00
N ILE A 54 -11.60 -1.01 3.24
CA ILE A 54 -10.81 -1.47 4.40
C ILE A 54 -11.45 -0.99 5.71
N ASN A 55 -11.89 0.25 5.79
CA ASN A 55 -12.51 0.81 7.01
C ASN A 55 -13.93 0.30 7.26
N ALA A 56 -14.66 -0.17 6.22
CA ALA A 56 -15.95 -0.81 6.36
C ALA A 56 -15.85 -2.16 7.08
N ARG A 57 -14.68 -2.79 7.11
CA ARG A 57 -14.43 -3.97 7.92
C ARG A 57 -14.48 -3.60 9.41
N GLY A 58 -15.12 -4.44 10.20
CA GLY A 58 -15.21 -4.23 11.66
C GLY A 58 -13.89 -4.44 12.41
N ASP A 59 -12.90 -5.08 11.76
CA ASP A 59 -11.62 -5.52 12.31
C ASP A 59 -10.41 -4.68 11.88
N SER A 60 -10.55 -3.79 10.90
CA SER A 60 -9.45 -3.05 10.27
C SER A 60 -9.55 -1.54 10.53
N ALA A 61 -8.42 -0.87 10.69
CA ALA A 61 -8.29 0.58 10.76
C ALA A 61 -7.27 1.03 9.70
N CYS A 62 -7.77 1.50 8.56
CA CYS A 62 -6.95 2.01 7.46
C CYS A 62 -6.51 3.43 7.75
N GLU A 63 -5.21 3.68 7.74
CA GLU A 63 -4.62 4.99 7.94
C GLU A 63 -3.74 5.37 6.74
N ARG A 64 -3.87 6.61 6.28
CA ARG A 64 -3.24 7.10 5.05
C ARG A 64 -1.86 7.69 5.32
N PHE A 65 -0.94 7.40 4.39
CA PHE A 65 0.42 7.93 4.38
C PHE A 65 0.72 8.52 3.00
N PHE A 66 1.36 9.69 3.00
CA PHE A 66 1.74 10.40 1.78
C PHE A 66 3.20 10.82 1.83
N LEU A 67 3.82 11.05 0.68
CA LEU A 67 5.11 11.70 0.60
C LEU A 67 4.97 13.15 1.11
N PRO A 68 5.75 13.57 2.12
CA PRO A 68 5.72 14.95 2.56
C PRO A 68 6.24 15.91 1.48
N GLU A 69 5.63 17.09 1.38
CA GLU A 69 6.21 18.17 0.60
C GLU A 69 7.65 18.51 1.05
N GLN A 70 8.47 19.09 0.17
CA GLN A 70 9.90 19.30 0.36
C GLN A 70 10.26 19.92 1.74
N ARG A 71 9.55 20.96 2.16
CA ARG A 71 9.80 21.61 3.47
C ARG A 71 9.54 20.69 4.66
N LEU A 72 8.51 19.85 4.56
CA LEU A 72 8.14 18.92 5.60
C LEU A 72 9.06 17.69 5.58
N LEU A 73 9.47 17.24 4.39
CA LEU A 73 10.47 16.20 4.19
C LEU A 73 11.81 16.55 4.88
N GLU A 74 12.26 17.78 4.70
CA GLU A 74 13.46 18.29 5.39
C GLU A 74 13.28 18.30 6.92
N GLU A 75 12.09 18.67 7.41
CA GLU A 75 11.78 18.64 8.84
C GLU A 75 11.77 17.21 9.39
N HIS A 76 11.22 16.24 8.67
CA HIS A 76 11.28 14.82 9.03
C HIS A 76 12.74 14.36 9.18
N ARG A 77 13.57 14.64 8.18
CA ARG A 77 15.01 14.29 8.19
C ARG A 77 15.76 14.98 9.33
N LYS A 78 15.58 16.29 9.52
CA LYS A 78 16.24 17.08 10.55
C LYS A 78 15.86 16.66 11.95
N SER A 79 14.58 16.43 12.19
CA SER A 79 14.06 16.05 13.51
C SER A 79 14.14 14.54 13.81
N ARG A 80 14.53 13.73 12.81
CA ARG A 80 14.49 12.27 12.86
C ARG A 80 13.10 11.73 13.25
N THR A 81 12.06 12.46 12.88
CA THR A 81 10.69 12.01 13.07
C THR A 81 10.31 11.09 11.92
N PRO A 82 9.85 9.85 12.17
CA PRO A 82 9.45 8.95 11.09
C PRO A 82 8.23 9.49 10.34
N LEU A 83 7.94 8.92 9.18
CA LEU A 83 6.68 9.20 8.47
C LEU A 83 5.50 8.72 9.33
N LEU A 84 4.48 9.55 9.42
CA LEU A 84 3.30 9.33 10.26
C LEU A 84 2.02 9.39 9.43
N SER A 85 1.02 8.60 9.85
CA SER A 85 -0.31 8.61 9.25
C SER A 85 -1.06 9.91 9.48
N ILE A 86 -1.99 10.22 8.58
CA ILE A 86 -2.89 11.38 8.73
C ILE A 86 -3.86 11.18 9.89
N GLU A 87 -4.44 9.99 10.05
CA GLU A 87 -5.53 9.72 10.99
C GLU A 87 -5.10 9.81 12.46
N SER A 88 -4.12 9.02 12.87
CA SER A 88 -3.72 8.92 14.28
C SER A 88 -2.31 9.44 14.57
N GLY A 89 -1.49 9.68 13.53
CA GLY A 89 -0.06 9.93 13.68
C GLY A 89 0.73 8.67 14.03
N ARG A 90 0.26 7.49 13.59
CA ARG A 90 0.94 6.20 13.72
C ARG A 90 2.17 6.14 12.85
N ALA A 91 3.23 5.48 13.31
CA ALA A 91 4.39 5.21 12.48
C ALA A 91 4.08 4.09 11.44
N LEU A 92 4.76 4.13 10.30
CA LEU A 92 4.54 3.15 9.22
C LEU A 92 4.87 1.71 9.68
N THR A 93 5.86 1.54 10.56
CA THR A 93 6.25 0.27 11.16
C THR A 93 5.20 -0.36 12.08
N ASP A 94 4.25 0.44 12.58
CA ASP A 94 3.30 0.00 13.61
C ASP A 94 1.99 -0.53 13.01
N ASN A 95 2.03 -0.96 11.75
CA ASN A 95 0.90 -1.50 11.02
C ASN A 95 1.04 -3.00 10.79
N ALA A 96 -0.07 -3.72 10.65
CA ALA A 96 -0.07 -5.15 10.34
C ALA A 96 0.40 -5.41 8.89
N VAL A 97 0.06 -4.49 7.99
CA VAL A 97 0.40 -4.54 6.57
C VAL A 97 0.49 -3.12 6.01
N ILE A 98 1.30 -2.95 4.98
CA ILE A 98 1.44 -1.73 4.21
C ILE A 98 0.93 -2.00 2.79
N PHE A 99 -0.20 -1.41 2.43
CA PHE A 99 -0.65 -1.34 1.05
C PHE A 99 -0.12 -0.08 0.39
N VAL A 100 0.36 -0.20 -0.84
CA VAL A 100 0.81 0.92 -1.66
C VAL A 100 -0.02 0.98 -2.93
N MET A 101 -0.61 2.13 -3.21
CA MET A 101 -1.22 2.41 -4.51
C MET A 101 -0.21 3.15 -5.38
N LEU A 102 0.24 2.51 -6.46
CA LEU A 102 1.24 3.04 -7.36
C LEU A 102 0.61 3.31 -8.73
N SER A 103 0.33 4.59 -9.00
CA SER A 103 -0.40 5.02 -10.20
C SER A 103 0.51 5.41 -11.35
N PHE A 104 1.73 5.90 -11.05
CA PHE A 104 2.68 6.41 -12.03
C PHE A 104 4.09 5.87 -11.78
N GLU A 105 4.83 5.55 -12.82
CA GLU A 105 6.22 5.07 -12.73
C GLU A 105 7.17 6.13 -12.14
N MET A 106 6.83 7.41 -12.28
CA MET A 106 7.60 8.51 -11.67
C MET A 106 7.56 8.46 -10.13
N ASP A 107 6.63 7.69 -9.54
CA ASP A 107 6.51 7.54 -8.09
C ASP A 107 7.39 6.40 -7.52
N TYR A 108 8.18 5.70 -8.32
CA TYR A 108 9.08 4.64 -7.82
C TYR A 108 10.09 5.19 -6.82
N ASP A 109 10.79 6.28 -7.15
CA ASP A 109 11.74 6.92 -6.24
C ASP A 109 11.05 7.53 -5.01
N ASN A 110 9.85 8.05 -5.21
CA ASN A 110 9.01 8.55 -4.13
C ASN A 110 8.66 7.45 -3.13
N LEU A 111 8.31 6.25 -3.61
CA LEU A 111 8.06 5.09 -2.77
C LEU A 111 9.28 4.74 -1.91
N LEU A 112 10.48 4.69 -2.51
CA LEU A 112 11.70 4.43 -1.75
C LEU A 112 11.91 5.47 -0.66
N THR A 113 11.68 6.76 -0.95
CA THR A 113 11.74 7.84 0.04
C THR A 113 10.73 7.67 1.17
N VAL A 114 9.50 7.28 0.85
CA VAL A 114 8.45 7.01 1.85
C VAL A 114 8.85 5.85 2.77
N LEU A 115 9.39 4.77 2.21
CA LEU A 115 9.85 3.61 2.99
C LEU A 115 11.03 3.98 3.91
N GLU A 116 12.01 4.73 3.41
CA GLU A 116 13.13 5.23 4.22
C GLU A 116 12.66 6.09 5.39
N LEU A 117 11.78 7.06 5.13
CA LEU A 117 11.19 7.90 6.17
C LEU A 117 10.35 7.10 7.17
N GLY A 118 9.70 6.06 6.70
CA GLY A 118 8.91 5.15 7.51
C GLY A 118 9.73 4.13 8.30
N ASN A 119 11.07 4.14 8.15
CA ASN A 119 11.98 3.13 8.72
C ASN A 119 11.68 1.70 8.26
N ILE A 120 11.19 1.54 7.03
CA ILE A 120 10.97 0.24 6.37
C ILE A 120 12.20 -0.08 5.53
N LYS A 121 12.75 -1.29 5.70
CA LYS A 121 13.85 -1.76 4.86
C LYS A 121 13.41 -1.86 3.40
N LEU A 122 14.24 -1.34 2.49
CA LEU A 122 13.87 -1.24 1.09
C LEU A 122 13.71 -2.62 0.44
N ARG A 123 14.63 -3.55 0.72
CA ARG A 123 14.56 -4.89 0.12
C ARG A 123 13.66 -5.82 0.92
N ALA A 124 12.74 -6.50 0.25
CA ALA A 124 11.86 -7.49 0.87
C ALA A 124 12.64 -8.59 1.62
N ALA A 125 13.75 -9.04 1.05
CA ALA A 125 14.61 -10.07 1.64
C ALA A 125 15.32 -9.65 2.94
N GLU A 126 15.37 -8.35 3.25
CA GLU A 126 15.97 -7.83 4.48
C GLU A 126 14.94 -7.67 5.61
N ARG A 127 13.64 -7.70 5.28
CA ARG A 127 12.55 -7.56 6.26
C ARG A 127 12.32 -8.88 6.99
N ASN A 128 12.27 -8.80 8.32
CA ASN A 128 12.05 -9.97 9.20
C ASN A 128 10.56 -10.16 9.51
N GLU A 129 10.25 -11.25 10.26
CA GLU A 129 8.90 -11.66 10.64
C GLU A 129 8.07 -10.61 11.41
N LYS A 130 8.74 -9.62 12.01
CA LYS A 130 8.07 -8.58 12.81
C LYS A 130 7.76 -7.32 12.01
N GLU A 131 8.34 -7.21 10.81
CA GLU A 131 8.12 -6.07 9.94
C GLU A 131 6.87 -6.32 9.07
N PRO A 132 6.03 -5.30 8.85
CA PRO A 132 4.81 -5.46 8.06
C PRO A 132 5.12 -5.92 6.63
N LEU A 133 4.21 -6.70 6.05
CA LEU A 133 4.25 -7.02 4.62
C LEU A 133 4.01 -5.75 3.80
N LEU A 134 4.79 -5.57 2.75
CA LEU A 134 4.63 -4.49 1.78
C LEU A 134 3.98 -5.04 0.51
N ILE A 135 2.76 -4.62 0.23
CA ILE A 135 1.96 -5.08 -0.90
C ILE A 135 1.65 -3.90 -1.81
N ILE A 136 2.06 -4.00 -3.07
CA ILE A 136 1.89 -2.92 -4.05
C ILE A 136 0.78 -3.27 -5.04
N GLY A 137 -0.14 -2.35 -5.25
CA GLY A 137 -1.19 -2.43 -6.25
C GLY A 137 -1.24 -1.18 -7.14
N GLY A 138 -2.24 -1.12 -7.99
CA GLY A 138 -2.47 -0.01 -8.91
C GLY A 138 -1.97 -0.28 -10.34
N PRO A 139 -2.10 0.70 -11.25
CA PRO A 139 -1.76 0.54 -12.66
C PRO A 139 -0.34 0.05 -12.91
N CYS A 140 0.67 0.63 -12.24
CA CYS A 140 2.07 0.23 -12.43
C CYS A 140 2.31 -1.25 -12.07
N ALA A 141 1.76 -1.72 -10.94
CA ALA A 141 1.83 -3.13 -10.54
C ALA A 141 1.15 -4.05 -11.57
N THR A 142 0.01 -3.62 -12.12
CA THR A 142 -0.75 -4.38 -13.10
C THR A 142 -0.03 -4.50 -14.43
N PHE A 143 0.64 -3.43 -14.89
CA PHE A 143 1.34 -3.44 -16.17
C PHE A 143 2.73 -4.07 -16.09
N ASN A 144 3.52 -3.74 -15.06
CA ASN A 144 4.85 -4.31 -14.88
C ASN A 144 5.31 -4.23 -13.41
N PRO A 145 5.16 -5.29 -12.60
CA PRO A 145 5.62 -5.33 -11.22
C PRO A 145 7.13 -5.46 -11.05
N GLU A 146 7.85 -5.94 -12.08
CA GLU A 146 9.25 -6.35 -11.99
C GLU A 146 10.24 -5.26 -11.55
N PRO A 147 10.09 -3.96 -11.90
CA PRO A 147 11.00 -2.93 -11.40
C PRO A 147 11.06 -2.83 -9.88
N LEU A 148 9.99 -3.23 -9.18
CA LEU A 148 9.89 -3.21 -7.73
C LEU A 148 9.86 -4.61 -7.09
N ALA A 149 10.13 -5.67 -7.85
CA ALA A 149 10.10 -7.06 -7.36
C ALA A 149 11.04 -7.33 -6.19
N ALA A 150 12.16 -6.61 -6.10
CA ALA A 150 13.08 -6.69 -4.97
C ALA A 150 12.61 -5.89 -3.74
N VAL A 151 11.62 -4.99 -3.91
CA VAL A 151 11.12 -4.08 -2.88
C VAL A 151 9.85 -4.62 -2.24
N ALA A 152 8.89 -5.07 -3.03
CA ALA A 152 7.61 -5.58 -2.55
C ALA A 152 7.69 -7.01 -2.03
N ASP A 153 6.88 -7.34 -1.02
CA ASP A 153 6.64 -8.73 -0.61
C ASP A 153 5.61 -9.40 -1.56
N ALA A 154 4.62 -8.63 -2.02
CA ALA A 154 3.63 -9.09 -3.00
C ALA A 154 3.09 -7.92 -3.84
N PHE A 155 2.47 -8.26 -4.97
CA PHE A 155 1.74 -7.33 -5.82
C PHE A 155 0.30 -7.80 -6.03
N VAL A 156 -0.62 -6.83 -6.16
CA VAL A 156 -1.98 -7.07 -6.63
C VAL A 156 -2.05 -6.68 -8.12
N ILE A 157 -2.31 -7.64 -8.97
CA ILE A 157 -2.41 -7.51 -10.43
C ILE A 157 -3.88 -7.41 -10.81
N GLY A 158 -4.32 -6.21 -11.15
CA GLY A 158 -5.71 -5.90 -11.48
C GLY A 158 -6.44 -5.14 -10.39
N GLU A 159 -7.74 -5.39 -10.24
CA GLU A 159 -8.63 -4.70 -9.32
C GLU A 159 -8.46 -5.21 -7.90
N GLY A 160 -8.44 -4.28 -6.93
CA GLY A 160 -8.06 -4.58 -5.55
C GLY A 160 -9.22 -4.81 -4.58
N GLU A 161 -10.46 -4.47 -4.95
CA GLU A 161 -11.62 -4.36 -4.06
C GLU A 161 -11.94 -5.68 -3.33
N GLU A 162 -11.92 -6.81 -4.04
CA GLU A 162 -12.08 -8.13 -3.43
C GLU A 162 -10.78 -8.63 -2.83
N THR A 163 -9.67 -8.41 -3.54
CA THR A 163 -8.37 -8.98 -3.18
C THR A 163 -7.84 -8.44 -1.87
N VAL A 164 -8.01 -7.13 -1.60
CA VAL A 164 -7.55 -6.52 -0.35
C VAL A 164 -8.22 -7.15 0.88
N GLN A 165 -9.50 -7.50 0.77
CA GLN A 165 -10.23 -8.13 1.87
C GLN A 165 -9.70 -9.54 2.16
N ARG A 166 -9.46 -10.36 1.12
CA ARG A 166 -8.89 -11.72 1.25
C ARG A 166 -7.47 -11.69 1.81
N ILE A 167 -6.66 -10.71 1.40
CA ILE A 167 -5.31 -10.49 1.93
C ILE A 167 -5.39 -10.20 3.43
N LEU A 168 -6.28 -9.32 3.86
CA LEU A 168 -6.45 -8.98 5.28
C LEU A 168 -6.91 -10.17 6.10
N ASP A 169 -7.87 -10.97 5.60
CA ASP A 169 -8.30 -12.20 6.26
C ASP A 169 -7.11 -13.13 6.52
N LEU A 170 -6.28 -13.36 5.50
CA LEU A 170 -5.11 -14.21 5.59
C LEU A 170 -4.07 -13.69 6.59
N ILE A 171 -3.77 -12.38 6.56
CA ILE A 171 -2.79 -11.77 7.47
C ILE A 171 -3.26 -11.86 8.94
N TYR A 172 -4.56 -11.68 9.20
CA TYR A 172 -5.10 -11.69 10.55
C TYR A 172 -5.19 -13.08 11.17
N GLU A 173 -5.05 -14.14 10.39
CA GLU A 173 -4.90 -15.50 10.91
C GLU A 173 -3.58 -15.72 11.67
N GLY A 174 -2.58 -14.84 11.48
CA GLY A 174 -1.37 -14.81 12.30
C GLY A 174 -0.35 -15.90 12.00
N ALA A 175 -0.34 -16.46 10.78
CA ALA A 175 0.72 -17.34 10.30
C ALA A 175 2.07 -16.61 10.22
N ASP A 176 3.18 -17.35 10.18
CA ASP A 176 4.50 -16.77 9.91
C ASP A 176 4.57 -16.17 8.49
N LYS A 177 5.54 -15.28 8.28
CA LYS A 177 5.65 -14.53 7.02
C LYS A 177 5.80 -15.43 5.80
N SER A 178 6.54 -16.52 5.93
CA SER A 178 6.80 -17.43 4.81
C SER A 178 5.51 -18.16 4.40
N GLU A 179 4.72 -18.60 5.35
CA GLU A 179 3.42 -19.21 5.11
C GLU A 179 2.40 -18.18 4.59
N GLN A 180 2.42 -16.95 5.12
CA GLN A 180 1.60 -15.87 4.58
C GLN A 180 1.90 -15.64 3.10
N LEU A 181 3.17 -15.52 2.70
CA LEU A 181 3.58 -15.32 1.31
C LEU A 181 3.16 -16.49 0.41
N ARG A 182 3.30 -17.72 0.87
CA ARG A 182 2.85 -18.89 0.13
C ARG A 182 1.34 -18.85 -0.12
N ARG A 183 0.55 -18.58 0.91
CA ARG A 183 -0.91 -18.50 0.83
C ARG A 183 -1.40 -17.29 0.03
N LEU A 184 -0.68 -16.17 0.10
CA LEU A 184 -0.94 -14.99 -0.74
C LEU A 184 -0.82 -15.33 -2.23
N ALA A 185 0.17 -16.14 -2.62
CA ALA A 185 0.36 -16.55 -4.01
C ALA A 185 -0.77 -17.44 -4.56
N GLU A 186 -1.57 -18.06 -3.69
CA GLU A 186 -2.76 -18.85 -4.07
C GLU A 186 -3.96 -17.93 -4.41
N LEU A 187 -3.95 -16.66 -3.96
CA LEU A 187 -5.04 -15.73 -4.23
C LEU A 187 -5.01 -15.27 -5.72
N PRO A 188 -6.17 -15.20 -6.38
CA PRO A 188 -6.26 -14.65 -7.72
C PRO A 188 -5.69 -13.22 -7.78
N GLY A 189 -4.87 -12.95 -8.77
CA GLY A 189 -4.27 -11.63 -8.98
C GLY A 189 -3.12 -11.28 -8.04
N VAL A 190 -2.67 -12.18 -7.17
CA VAL A 190 -1.54 -11.89 -6.28
C VAL A 190 -0.26 -12.51 -6.83
N TYR A 191 0.76 -11.67 -7.02
CA TYR A 191 2.11 -12.05 -7.43
C TYR A 191 3.08 -11.86 -6.27
N VAL A 192 3.80 -12.92 -5.89
CA VAL A 192 4.80 -12.93 -4.82
C VAL A 192 6.18 -13.17 -5.43
N PRO A 193 7.00 -12.13 -5.68
CA PRO A 193 8.25 -12.25 -6.44
C PRO A 193 9.24 -13.26 -5.87
N SER A 194 9.31 -13.41 -4.55
CA SER A 194 10.24 -14.33 -3.89
C SER A 194 10.02 -15.80 -4.24
N LEU A 195 8.84 -16.15 -4.76
CA LEU A 195 8.49 -17.51 -5.17
C LEU A 195 8.87 -17.81 -6.63
N TYR A 196 9.42 -16.84 -7.34
CA TYR A 196 9.82 -16.99 -8.74
C TYR A 196 11.31 -16.73 -8.93
N GLU A 197 11.85 -17.19 -10.04
CA GLU A 197 13.21 -16.91 -10.47
C GLU A 197 13.26 -16.59 -11.96
N ALA A 198 14.14 -15.66 -12.31
CA ALA A 198 14.38 -15.30 -13.71
C ALA A 198 15.34 -16.29 -14.35
N CYS A 199 14.92 -16.85 -15.48
CA CYS A 199 15.72 -17.76 -16.30
C CYS A 199 16.35 -17.01 -17.47
N TYR A 200 17.63 -17.27 -17.71
CA TYR A 200 18.41 -16.66 -18.78
C TYR A 200 19.00 -17.73 -19.68
N ASP A 201 19.20 -17.41 -20.96
CA ASP A 201 19.90 -18.28 -21.91
C ASP A 201 21.44 -18.21 -21.74
N GLU A 202 22.16 -18.98 -22.56
CA GLU A 202 23.63 -19.03 -22.53
C GLU A 202 24.28 -17.68 -22.90
N ALA A 203 23.57 -16.80 -23.59
CA ALA A 203 24.02 -15.46 -23.95
C ALA A 203 23.66 -14.39 -22.87
N GLY A 204 22.98 -14.81 -21.78
CA GLY A 204 22.53 -13.92 -20.70
C GLY A 204 21.27 -13.12 -21.02
N ALA A 205 20.53 -13.49 -22.08
CA ALA A 205 19.25 -12.87 -22.39
C ALA A 205 18.12 -13.50 -21.55
N PHE A 206 17.19 -12.66 -21.05
CA PHE A 206 16.04 -13.14 -20.31
C PHE A 206 15.15 -14.04 -21.17
N VAL A 207 14.80 -15.20 -20.66
CA VAL A 207 13.96 -16.21 -21.34
C VAL A 207 12.58 -16.28 -20.70
N ALA A 208 12.51 -16.43 -19.39
CA ALA A 208 11.26 -16.63 -18.66
C ALA A 208 11.39 -16.24 -17.20
N LEU A 209 10.24 -16.02 -16.56
CA LEU A 209 10.08 -16.00 -15.11
C LEU A 209 9.37 -17.29 -14.72
N GLU A 210 10.01 -18.13 -13.92
CA GLU A 210 9.49 -19.45 -13.55
C GLU A 210 9.28 -19.57 -12.05
N ALA A 211 8.23 -20.29 -11.64
CA ALA A 211 8.04 -20.60 -10.23
C ALA A 211 9.21 -21.50 -9.74
N ARG A 212 9.77 -21.19 -8.58
CA ARG A 212 10.82 -21.98 -7.95
C ARG A 212 10.32 -23.40 -7.68
N ALA A 213 11.14 -24.40 -7.91
CA ALA A 213 10.77 -25.82 -7.79
C ALA A 213 10.19 -26.22 -6.42
N ALA A 214 10.59 -25.53 -5.35
CA ALA A 214 10.08 -25.75 -3.99
C ALA A 214 8.90 -24.84 -3.60
N ALA A 215 8.49 -23.92 -4.49
CA ALA A 215 7.41 -23.00 -4.24
C ALA A 215 6.12 -23.52 -4.86
N ASP A 216 5.07 -23.65 -4.06
CA ASP A 216 3.72 -23.97 -4.53
C ASP A 216 3.08 -22.69 -5.08
N ALA A 217 3.68 -22.15 -6.16
CA ALA A 217 3.27 -20.91 -6.80
C ALA A 217 2.68 -21.18 -8.19
N PRO A 218 1.64 -20.44 -8.62
CA PRO A 218 1.03 -20.65 -9.93
C PRO A 218 2.03 -20.30 -11.06
N ALA A 219 2.11 -21.14 -12.08
CA ALA A 219 2.95 -20.88 -13.26
C ALA A 219 2.57 -19.56 -13.99
N ARG A 220 1.39 -19.03 -13.73
CA ARG A 220 0.90 -17.78 -14.31
C ARG A 220 -0.04 -17.07 -13.34
N VAL A 221 0.28 -15.84 -12.99
CA VAL A 221 -0.62 -14.94 -12.25
C VAL A 221 -1.62 -14.33 -13.23
N ARG A 222 -2.91 -14.50 -12.96
CA ARG A 222 -3.98 -13.94 -13.80
C ARG A 222 -4.45 -12.63 -13.19
N ARG A 223 -4.66 -11.61 -14.02
CA ARG A 223 -5.25 -10.35 -13.62
C ARG A 223 -6.61 -10.58 -12.95
N GLN A 224 -6.80 -9.99 -11.77
CA GLN A 224 -8.08 -9.98 -11.07
C GLN A 224 -9.03 -8.95 -11.70
N TRP A 225 -10.29 -9.35 -11.83
CA TRP A 225 -11.40 -8.53 -12.32
C TRP A 225 -12.55 -8.59 -11.32
N VAL A 226 -13.11 -7.45 -10.99
CA VAL A 226 -14.36 -7.35 -10.24
C VAL A 226 -15.52 -7.46 -11.22
N ARG A 227 -16.43 -8.41 -10.98
CA ARG A 227 -17.55 -8.67 -11.91
C ARG A 227 -18.72 -7.73 -11.66
N GLU A 228 -18.94 -7.33 -10.42
CA GLU A 228 -20.06 -6.52 -9.96
C GLU A 228 -19.50 -5.27 -9.28
N LEU A 229 -19.09 -4.28 -10.05
CA LEU A 229 -18.53 -3.03 -9.55
C LEU A 229 -19.52 -2.25 -8.68
N ASP A 230 -20.81 -2.32 -9.01
CA ASP A 230 -21.89 -1.68 -8.24
C ASP A 230 -22.00 -2.18 -6.79
N ALA A 231 -21.39 -3.32 -6.46
CA ALA A 231 -21.33 -3.84 -5.09
C ALA A 231 -20.31 -3.10 -4.21
N TYR A 232 -19.46 -2.28 -4.80
CA TYR A 232 -18.39 -1.55 -4.12
C TYR A 232 -18.65 -0.04 -4.11
N PRO A 233 -18.01 0.70 -3.19
CA PRO A 233 -18.04 2.16 -3.23
C PRO A 233 -17.47 2.69 -4.56
N HIS A 234 -18.09 3.74 -5.08
CA HIS A 234 -17.69 4.39 -6.33
C HIS A 234 -17.66 5.92 -6.20
N THR A 235 -17.54 6.40 -4.96
CA THR A 235 -17.49 7.83 -4.64
C THR A 235 -16.37 8.14 -3.68
N SER A 236 -15.96 9.41 -3.60
CA SER A 236 -15.00 9.87 -2.61
C SER A 236 -15.44 9.53 -1.18
N ALA A 237 -14.56 8.92 -0.40
CA ALA A 237 -14.77 8.64 1.02
C ALA A 237 -14.54 9.87 1.90
N ILE A 238 -13.68 10.77 1.46
CA ILE A 238 -13.23 11.95 2.19
C ILE A 238 -13.34 13.16 1.28
N VAL A 239 -13.92 14.24 1.80
CA VAL A 239 -13.99 15.54 1.14
C VAL A 239 -13.01 16.49 1.80
N THR A 240 -12.22 17.18 1.01
CA THR A 240 -11.21 18.14 1.47
C THR A 240 -10.92 19.16 0.37
N ALA A 241 -10.67 20.40 0.75
CA ALA A 241 -10.21 21.45 -0.18
C ALA A 241 -8.75 21.20 -0.68
N GLY A 242 -8.05 20.21 -0.13
CA GLY A 242 -6.68 19.84 -0.51
C GLY A 242 -6.61 18.86 -1.69
N THR A 243 -7.50 18.97 -2.68
CA THR A 243 -7.50 18.14 -3.90
C THR A 243 -7.60 19.01 -5.15
N GLU A 244 -7.38 18.44 -6.34
CA GLU A 244 -7.65 19.08 -7.64
C GLU A 244 -9.15 19.40 -7.82
N PHE A 245 -10.01 18.76 -7.06
CA PHE A 245 -11.47 18.84 -7.18
C PHE A 245 -12.11 19.69 -6.05
N GLU A 246 -11.28 20.28 -5.17
CA GLU A 246 -11.72 21.05 -4.02
C GLU A 246 -12.78 20.30 -3.18
N ASP A 247 -13.96 20.91 -2.97
CA ASP A 247 -15.05 20.34 -2.18
C ASP A 247 -16.00 19.44 -2.99
N MET A 248 -15.59 18.99 -4.17
CA MET A 248 -16.41 18.10 -5.01
C MET A 248 -16.20 16.63 -4.68
N TYR A 249 -17.26 15.84 -4.80
CA TYR A 249 -17.17 14.39 -4.83
C TYR A 249 -16.68 13.92 -6.18
N ILE A 250 -15.71 12.97 -6.18
CA ILE A 250 -15.33 12.23 -7.37
C ILE A 250 -16.24 11.00 -7.42
N VAL A 251 -16.75 10.70 -8.61
CA VAL A 251 -17.61 9.53 -8.89
C VAL A 251 -17.07 8.82 -10.12
N GLU A 252 -17.04 7.49 -10.10
CA GLU A 252 -16.71 6.65 -11.24
C GLU A 252 -17.96 6.27 -12.03
#